data_cf4c0e6e7b81064fb215c69760ef3a34
#
_entry.id   cf4c0e6e7b81064fb215c69760ef3a34
#
_cell.length_a   1.000
_cell.length_b   1.000
_cell.length_c   1.000
_cell.angle_alpha   90.00
_cell.angle_beta   90.00
_cell.angle_gamma   90.00
#
_symmetry.space_group_name_H-M   'P 1'
#
loop_
_entity.id
_entity.type
_entity.pdbx_description
1 polymer ?
#
loop_
_entity_poly.entity_id
_entity_poly.type
_entity_poly.pdbx_seq_one_letter_code
_entity_poly.pdbx_strand_id
1 'polypeptide(L)'
;GGGGLAAGLALACPDTAIHVVEPEGWDMVGRALANGEIVHVGDDPPSTICDALQPDATKPINLAVLSGRAEPGVTVTDEEVRAAQRFAFARLNLVAEPGGAAALAAALAGKAPVDEDTVILLTGGNTDPASFAATLVDT
;
A
#
# COMPACT_ATOMS: atom_id res chain seq x y z
N GLY A 1 3.18 4.91 1.51
CA GLY A 1 3.78 6.09 2.15
C GLY A 1 2.77 7.16 2.52
N GLY A 2 3.16 8.42 2.50
CA GLY A 2 2.34 9.54 2.98
C GLY A 2 1.14 9.95 2.11
N GLY A 3 0.68 9.13 1.18
CA GLY A 3 -0.52 9.37 0.37
C GLY A 3 -0.32 10.20 -0.89
N GLY A 4 0.91 10.60 -1.23
CA GLY A 4 1.17 11.47 -2.40
C GLY A 4 0.77 10.86 -3.74
N LEU A 5 1.10 9.57 -3.95
CA LEU A 5 0.70 8.84 -5.17
C LEU A 5 -0.82 8.74 -5.27
N ALA A 6 -1.48 8.32 -4.19
CA ALA A 6 -2.93 8.20 -4.16
C ALA A 6 -3.63 9.55 -4.40
N ALA A 7 -3.13 10.64 -3.79
CA ALA A 7 -3.65 11.99 -4.02
C ALA A 7 -3.47 12.43 -5.49
N GLY A 8 -2.31 12.15 -6.08
CA GLY A 8 -2.07 12.43 -7.50
C GLY A 8 -3.03 11.69 -8.42
N LEU A 9 -3.29 10.40 -8.14
CA LEU A 9 -4.26 9.59 -8.88
C LEU A 9 -5.68 10.09 -8.71
N ALA A 10 -6.09 10.45 -7.48
CA ALA A 10 -7.41 11.00 -7.23
C ALA A 10 -7.68 12.30 -8.01
N LEU A 11 -6.64 13.10 -8.24
CA LEU A 11 -6.75 14.30 -9.09
C LEU A 11 -6.78 13.97 -10.58
N ALA A 12 -5.97 13.01 -11.01
CA ALA A 12 -5.86 12.63 -12.42
C ALA A 12 -7.06 11.80 -12.91
N CYS A 13 -7.68 11.04 -12.02
CA CYS A 13 -8.80 10.13 -12.29
C CYS A 13 -10.00 10.46 -11.41
N PRO A 14 -10.71 11.59 -11.66
CA PRO A 14 -11.73 12.10 -10.75
C PRO A 14 -12.95 11.19 -10.56
N ASP A 15 -13.22 10.32 -11.52
CA ASP A 15 -14.37 9.39 -11.53
C ASP A 15 -13.99 7.97 -11.06
N THR A 16 -12.77 7.78 -10.57
CA THR A 16 -12.26 6.48 -10.13
C THR A 16 -12.20 6.42 -8.60
N ALA A 17 -12.73 5.35 -8.02
CA ALA A 17 -12.55 5.04 -6.60
C ALA A 17 -11.08 4.75 -6.28
N ILE A 18 -10.53 5.39 -5.26
CA ILE A 18 -9.13 5.22 -4.86
C ILE A 18 -9.07 4.43 -3.55
N HIS A 19 -8.46 3.28 -3.58
CA HIS A 19 -8.18 2.46 -2.40
C HIS A 19 -6.72 2.64 -1.98
N VAL A 20 -6.51 3.17 -0.78
CA VAL A 20 -5.17 3.31 -0.18
C VAL A 20 -4.85 2.05 0.59
N VAL A 21 -3.69 1.46 0.32
CA VAL A 21 -3.21 0.26 1.01
C VAL A 21 -1.94 0.59 1.77
N GLU A 22 -1.89 0.21 3.03
CA GLU A 22 -0.79 0.49 3.95
C GLU A 22 -0.43 -0.76 4.78
N PRO A 23 0.81 -0.90 5.27
CA PRO A 23 1.15 -1.98 6.21
C PRO A 23 0.41 -1.82 7.54
N GLU A 24 0.09 -2.92 8.20
CA GLU A 24 -0.49 -2.90 9.54
C GLU A 24 0.38 -2.10 10.52
N GLY A 25 -0.25 -1.21 11.29
CA GLY A 25 0.41 -0.30 12.22
C GLY A 25 1.08 0.92 11.59
N TRP A 26 1.08 1.02 10.26
CA TRP A 26 1.60 2.14 9.47
C TRP A 26 0.52 2.78 8.60
N ASP A 27 -0.73 2.67 9.02
CA ASP A 27 -1.95 3.05 8.31
C ASP A 27 -2.35 4.52 8.54
N MET A 28 -1.37 5.44 8.49
CA MET A 28 -1.58 6.87 8.81
C MET A 28 -2.54 7.56 7.85
N VAL A 29 -2.53 7.20 6.57
CA VAL A 29 -3.45 7.80 5.59
C VAL A 29 -4.87 7.29 5.84
N GLY A 30 -5.07 6.00 6.01
CA GLY A 30 -6.38 5.40 6.30
C GLY A 30 -7.00 5.96 7.57
N ARG A 31 -6.22 6.06 8.66
CA ARG A 31 -6.65 6.64 9.94
C ARG A 31 -6.96 8.13 9.82
N ALA A 32 -6.13 8.88 9.10
CA ALA A 32 -6.37 10.30 8.87
C ALA A 32 -7.65 10.54 8.07
N LEU A 33 -7.94 9.73 7.07
CA LEU A 33 -9.20 9.78 6.31
C LEU A 33 -10.41 9.46 7.18
N ALA A 34 -10.31 8.45 8.05
CA ALA A 34 -11.40 8.07 8.96
C ALA A 34 -11.67 9.14 10.02
N ASN A 35 -10.62 9.82 10.52
CA ASN A 35 -10.74 10.82 11.58
C ASN A 35 -10.97 12.24 11.05
N GLY A 36 -10.68 12.51 9.78
CA GLY A 36 -10.73 13.85 9.19
C GLY A 36 -9.58 14.78 9.62
N GLU A 37 -8.54 14.24 10.26
CA GLU A 37 -7.38 14.99 10.76
C GLU A 37 -6.08 14.19 10.60
N ILE A 38 -4.95 14.89 10.66
CA ILE A 38 -3.63 14.24 10.58
C ILE A 38 -3.42 13.31 11.80
N VAL A 39 -3.05 12.08 11.52
CA VAL A 39 -2.71 11.09 12.53
C VAL A 39 -1.22 10.76 12.40
N HIS A 40 -0.53 10.72 13.52
CA HIS A 40 0.88 10.33 13.59
C HIS A 40 1.03 8.85 13.94
N VAL A 41 2.14 8.27 13.53
CA VAL A 41 2.54 6.94 13.99
C VAL A 41 2.75 6.98 15.51
N GLY A 42 2.46 5.88 16.19
CA GLY A 42 2.68 5.78 17.64
C GLY A 42 4.16 5.70 18.00
N ASP A 43 4.45 5.73 19.30
CA ASP A 43 5.84 5.74 19.82
C ASP A 43 6.58 4.41 19.58
N ASP A 44 5.86 3.30 19.42
CA ASP A 44 6.41 1.96 19.19
C ASP A 44 5.66 1.24 18.05
N PRO A 45 5.84 1.69 16.81
CA PRO A 45 5.17 1.05 15.67
C PRO A 45 5.76 -0.33 15.39
N PRO A 46 4.97 -1.30 14.92
CA PRO A 46 5.47 -2.63 14.58
C PRO A 46 6.50 -2.56 13.46
N SER A 47 7.45 -3.49 13.46
CA SER A 47 8.35 -3.67 12.31
C SER A 47 7.55 -4.12 11.09
N THR A 48 7.97 -3.70 9.89
CA THR A 48 7.44 -4.19 8.62
C THR A 48 8.53 -4.26 7.57
N ILE A 49 8.39 -5.17 6.62
CA ILE A 49 9.28 -5.26 5.46
C ILE A 49 9.04 -4.12 4.44
N CYS A 50 7.94 -3.39 4.57
CA CYS A 50 7.58 -2.28 3.67
C CYS A 50 8.29 -0.98 4.11
N ASP A 51 9.61 -0.94 4.06
CA ASP A 51 10.44 0.18 4.53
C ASP A 51 10.09 1.53 3.88
N ALA A 52 9.72 1.52 2.58
CA ALA A 52 9.28 2.71 1.87
C ALA A 52 7.89 3.22 2.29
N LEU A 53 7.14 2.46 3.10
CA LEU A 53 5.80 2.79 3.56
C LEU A 53 5.74 3.10 5.07
N GLN A 54 6.80 3.66 5.63
CA GLN A 54 6.92 4.01 7.07
C GLN A 54 6.99 5.54 7.30
N PRO A 55 5.99 6.32 6.83
CA PRO A 55 5.97 7.75 7.13
C PRO A 55 5.49 8.00 8.56
N ASP A 56 5.97 9.08 9.19
CA ASP A 56 5.45 9.54 10.47
C ASP A 56 3.95 9.88 10.40
N ALA A 57 3.54 10.55 9.31
CA ALA A 57 2.16 10.95 9.07
C ALA A 57 1.93 11.24 7.58
N THR A 58 0.65 11.32 7.17
CA THR A 58 0.31 11.93 5.88
C THR A 58 0.53 13.45 5.93
N LYS A 59 0.47 14.11 4.77
CA LYS A 59 0.59 15.58 4.68
C LYS A 59 -0.80 16.22 4.51
N PRO A 60 -1.00 17.46 5.03
CA PRO A 60 -2.30 18.13 4.93
C PRO A 60 -2.85 18.23 3.51
N ILE A 61 -1.99 18.48 2.52
CA ILE A 61 -2.40 18.54 1.12
C ILE A 61 -2.91 17.19 0.60
N ASN A 62 -2.26 16.08 0.99
CA ASN A 62 -2.69 14.74 0.58
C ASN A 62 -4.04 14.38 1.21
N LEU A 63 -4.19 14.66 2.52
CA LEU A 63 -5.45 14.44 3.22
C LEU A 63 -6.58 15.27 2.59
N ALA A 64 -6.34 16.54 2.30
CA ALA A 64 -7.34 17.41 1.69
C ALA A 64 -7.81 16.91 0.31
N VAL A 65 -6.89 16.37 -0.50
CA VAL A 65 -7.23 15.80 -1.81
C VAL A 65 -7.99 14.49 -1.68
N LEU A 66 -7.54 13.61 -0.78
CA LEU A 66 -8.12 12.27 -0.62
C LEU A 66 -9.44 12.28 0.13
N SER A 67 -9.70 13.27 1.00
CA SER A 67 -10.96 13.40 1.72
C SER A 67 -12.14 13.51 0.76
N GLY A 68 -13.11 12.60 0.90
CA GLY A 68 -14.28 12.50 0.03
C GLY A 68 -14.02 11.92 -1.36
N ARG A 69 -12.81 11.41 -1.62
CA ARG A 69 -12.43 10.75 -2.89
C ARG A 69 -11.87 9.35 -2.70
N ALA A 70 -11.20 9.10 -1.58
CA ALA A 70 -10.67 7.78 -1.26
C ALA A 70 -11.69 6.96 -0.47
N GLU A 71 -11.71 5.68 -0.77
CA GLU A 71 -12.42 4.68 0.02
C GLU A 71 -11.71 4.45 1.37
N PRO A 72 -12.34 3.78 2.33
CA PRO A 72 -11.69 3.42 3.59
C PRO A 72 -10.33 2.75 3.36
N GLY A 73 -9.33 3.13 4.15
CA GLY A 73 -7.98 2.56 4.05
C GLY A 73 -7.97 1.06 4.32
N VAL A 74 -7.11 0.35 3.63
CA VAL A 74 -6.92 -1.10 3.74
C VAL A 74 -5.53 -1.37 4.29
N THR A 75 -5.41 -2.33 5.22
CA THR A 75 -4.11 -2.75 5.76
C THR A 75 -3.74 -4.16 5.31
N VAL A 76 -2.43 -4.36 5.13
CA VAL A 76 -1.85 -5.66 4.76
C VAL A 76 -0.75 -6.05 5.73
N THR A 77 -0.62 -7.36 5.96
CA THR A 77 0.47 -7.94 6.74
C THR A 77 1.71 -8.14 5.88
N ASP A 78 2.87 -8.30 6.51
CA ASP A 78 4.12 -8.64 5.83
C ASP A 78 4.01 -9.96 5.05
N GLU A 79 3.27 -10.95 5.57
CA GLU A 79 3.09 -12.24 4.87
C GLU A 79 2.22 -12.09 3.61
N GLU A 80 1.16 -11.30 3.67
CA GLU A 80 0.37 -10.97 2.48
C GLU A 80 1.21 -10.26 1.42
N VAL A 81 2.11 -9.37 1.85
CA VAL A 81 3.05 -8.68 0.93
C VAL A 81 4.04 -9.68 0.32
N ARG A 82 4.63 -10.59 1.11
CA ARG A 82 5.49 -11.65 0.56
C ARG A 82 4.75 -12.54 -0.44
N ALA A 83 3.52 -12.92 -0.13
CA ALA A 83 2.69 -13.68 -1.07
C ALA A 83 2.47 -12.92 -2.38
N ALA A 84 2.24 -11.61 -2.31
CA ALA A 84 2.10 -10.75 -3.50
C ALA A 84 3.41 -10.64 -4.30
N GLN A 85 4.57 -10.54 -3.63
CA GLN A 85 5.87 -10.56 -4.30
C GLN A 85 6.11 -11.89 -5.03
N ARG A 86 5.81 -13.03 -4.38
CA ARG A 86 5.88 -14.37 -5.01
C ARG A 86 4.96 -14.47 -6.23
N PHE A 87 3.73 -13.98 -6.11
CA PHE A 87 2.76 -13.96 -7.22
C PHE A 87 3.26 -13.09 -8.39
N ALA A 88 3.71 -11.87 -8.11
CA ALA A 88 4.24 -10.95 -9.12
C ALA A 88 5.42 -11.59 -9.88
N PHE A 89 6.34 -12.21 -9.16
CA PHE A 89 7.48 -12.90 -9.77
C PHE A 89 7.05 -14.10 -10.62
N ALA A 90 6.25 -15.01 -10.06
CA ALA A 90 5.91 -16.29 -10.69
C ALA A 90 4.88 -16.16 -11.82
N ARG A 91 3.99 -15.16 -11.76
CA ARG A 91 2.87 -15.04 -12.70
C ARG A 91 2.99 -13.86 -13.65
N LEU A 92 3.64 -12.78 -13.22
CA LEU A 92 3.77 -11.56 -13.99
C LEU A 92 5.21 -11.33 -14.49
N ASN A 93 6.18 -12.13 -14.06
CA ASN A 93 7.61 -11.96 -14.31
C ASN A 93 8.13 -10.58 -13.85
N LEU A 94 7.62 -10.09 -12.73
CA LEU A 94 7.97 -8.81 -12.16
C LEU A 94 8.66 -8.98 -10.81
N VAL A 95 9.75 -8.23 -10.62
CA VAL A 95 10.37 -8.04 -9.31
C VAL A 95 9.78 -6.79 -8.69
N ALA A 96 9.06 -6.93 -7.59
CA ALA A 96 8.49 -5.82 -6.85
C ALA A 96 9.12 -5.72 -5.46
N GLU A 97 9.46 -4.52 -5.01
CA GLU A 97 9.82 -4.28 -3.62
C GLU A 97 8.58 -4.47 -2.71
N PRO A 98 8.76 -4.70 -1.39
CA PRO A 98 7.63 -4.95 -0.50
C PRO A 98 6.56 -3.85 -0.56
N GLY A 99 6.95 -2.58 -0.42
CA GLY A 99 6.02 -1.46 -0.50
C GLY A 99 5.33 -1.33 -1.87
N GLY A 100 6.04 -1.72 -2.95
CA GLY A 100 5.50 -1.74 -4.31
C GLY A 100 4.46 -2.83 -4.55
N ALA A 101 4.47 -3.89 -3.74
CA ALA A 101 3.54 -5.03 -3.83
C ALA A 101 2.29 -4.89 -2.93
N ALA A 102 2.21 -3.86 -2.08
CA ALA A 102 1.15 -3.74 -1.08
C ALA A 102 -0.26 -3.72 -1.67
N ALA A 103 -0.48 -3.01 -2.78
CA ALA A 103 -1.80 -2.99 -3.43
C ALA A 103 -2.20 -4.37 -3.99
N LEU A 104 -1.24 -5.11 -4.56
CA LEU A 104 -1.46 -6.47 -5.02
C LEU A 104 -1.75 -7.41 -3.84
N ALA A 105 -1.09 -7.21 -2.70
CA ALA A 105 -1.33 -7.97 -1.48
C ALA A 105 -2.79 -7.83 -1.01
N ALA A 106 -3.31 -6.61 -0.95
CA ALA A 106 -4.71 -6.37 -0.57
C ALA A 106 -5.70 -7.05 -1.51
N ALA A 107 -5.43 -7.01 -2.81
CA ALA A 107 -6.26 -7.66 -3.82
C ALA A 107 -6.25 -9.19 -3.69
N LEU A 108 -5.08 -9.81 -3.58
CA LEU A 108 -4.93 -11.27 -3.42
C LEU A 108 -5.51 -11.78 -2.10
N ALA A 109 -5.42 -10.99 -1.04
CA ALA A 109 -5.99 -11.32 0.27
C ALA A 109 -7.51 -11.07 0.36
N GLY A 110 -8.15 -10.55 -0.71
CA GLY A 110 -9.58 -10.23 -0.73
C GLY A 110 -9.97 -9.08 0.22
N LYS A 111 -9.04 -8.22 0.58
CA LYS A 111 -9.24 -7.06 1.47
C LYS A 111 -9.72 -5.81 0.73
N ALA A 112 -9.54 -5.77 -0.58
CA ALA A 112 -10.07 -4.72 -1.45
C ALA A 112 -10.99 -5.34 -2.51
N PRO A 113 -12.06 -4.65 -2.94
CA PRO A 113 -12.88 -5.14 -4.04
C PRO A 113 -12.07 -5.16 -5.34
N VAL A 114 -12.24 -6.21 -6.12
CA VAL A 114 -11.57 -6.38 -7.41
C VAL A 114 -12.61 -6.83 -8.43
N ASP A 115 -12.69 -6.13 -9.53
CA ASP A 115 -13.54 -6.44 -10.68
C ASP A 115 -12.77 -6.25 -12.01
N GLU A 116 -13.46 -6.31 -13.15
CA GLU A 116 -12.84 -6.20 -14.46
C GLU A 116 -12.28 -4.79 -14.78
N ASP A 117 -12.74 -3.76 -14.06
CA ASP A 117 -12.31 -2.37 -14.22
C ASP A 117 -11.23 -1.96 -13.20
N THR A 118 -10.86 -2.86 -12.30
CA THR A 118 -9.88 -2.59 -11.24
C THR A 118 -8.45 -2.52 -11.77
N VAL A 119 -7.76 -1.44 -11.46
CA VAL A 119 -6.32 -1.26 -11.74
C VAL A 119 -5.53 -1.38 -10.44
N ILE A 120 -4.61 -2.33 -10.38
CA ILE A 120 -3.69 -2.54 -9.26
C ILE A 120 -2.33 -1.97 -9.63
N LEU A 121 -1.86 -1.02 -8.85
CA LEU A 121 -0.56 -0.38 -9.09
C LEU A 121 0.55 -1.18 -8.39
N LEU A 122 1.46 -1.72 -9.18
CA LEU A 122 2.76 -2.22 -8.74
C LEU A 122 3.78 -1.10 -8.94
N THR A 123 4.32 -0.62 -7.83
CA THR A 123 5.23 0.52 -7.87
C THR A 123 6.68 0.16 -7.64
N GLY A 124 7.64 0.44 -7.41
CA GLY A 124 9.03 0.12 -7.13
C GLY A 124 9.43 -1.35 -7.25
N GLY A 125 10.66 -1.55 -7.69
CA GLY A 125 11.34 -2.85 -7.78
C GLY A 125 12.76 -2.78 -7.20
N ASN A 126 13.07 -1.75 -6.40
CA ASN A 126 14.36 -1.57 -5.76
C ASN A 126 14.42 -2.43 -4.48
N THR A 127 14.59 -3.73 -4.65
CA THR A 127 14.68 -4.67 -3.55
C THR A 127 16.08 -5.25 -3.41
N ASP A 128 16.49 -5.54 -2.17
CA ASP A 128 17.75 -6.27 -1.92
C ASP A 128 17.65 -7.70 -2.48
N PRO A 129 18.61 -8.16 -3.31
CA PRO A 129 18.53 -9.47 -3.94
C PRO A 129 18.45 -10.63 -2.94
N ALA A 130 19.14 -10.55 -1.81
CA ALA A 130 19.13 -11.63 -0.81
C ALA A 130 17.78 -11.71 -0.09
N SER A 131 17.22 -10.56 0.30
CA SER A 131 15.89 -10.47 0.92
C SER A 131 14.79 -10.92 -0.03
N PHE A 132 14.89 -10.55 -1.31
CA PHE A 132 13.92 -11.01 -2.31
C PHE A 132 14.02 -12.51 -2.56
N ALA A 133 15.24 -13.07 -2.65
CA ALA A 133 15.45 -14.52 -2.80
C ALA A 133 14.87 -15.28 -1.60
N ALA A 134 15.05 -14.80 -0.37
CA ALA A 134 14.43 -15.37 0.82
C ALA A 134 12.91 -15.41 0.71
N THR A 135 12.29 -14.32 0.26
CA THR A 135 10.84 -14.25 0.04
C THR A 135 10.32 -15.33 -0.93
N LEU A 136 11.12 -15.72 -1.92
CA LEU A 136 10.72 -16.72 -2.93
C LEU A 136 10.79 -18.17 -2.42
N VAL A 137 11.59 -18.47 -1.41
CA VAL A 137 11.81 -19.83 -0.88
C VAL A 137 11.02 -20.14 0.39
N ASP A 138 10.57 -19.14 1.11
CA ASP A 138 9.69 -19.29 2.28
C ASP A 138 8.26 -19.65 1.80
N THR A 139 7.91 -20.94 1.95
CA THR A 139 6.58 -21.49 1.63
C THR A 139 5.90 -22.03 2.88
#